data_b88c9710f2dea9291a528cbf16e77304
#
_entry.id   b88c9710f2dea9291a528cbf16e77304
#
_cell.length_a   1.000
_cell.length_b   1.000
_cell.length_c   1.000
_cell.angle_alpha   90.00
_cell.angle_beta   90.00
_cell.angle_gamma   90.00
#
_symmetry.space_group_name_H-M   'P 1'
#
loop_
_entity.id
_entity.type
_entity.pdbx_description
1 polymer ?
#
loop_
_entity_poly.entity_id
_entity_poly.type
_entity_poly.pdbx_seq_one_letter_code
_entity_poly.pdbx_strand_id
1 'polypeptide(L)'
;MVFVFLLRDCPVSNVYSPEITRIHRECSKKGVALYLVHPDRDTDTKSALAHANEYKLTAPVVLDHGHKLTRRAEAQVTPEAAVFDAEGRLIYRGRIDDLYADFGKKRARPTRHDLRDTLDALLAGKRLTKRTTKAVGCYIDFSNDKKKNE
;
A
#
# COMPACT_ATOMS: atom_id res chain seq x y z
N MET A 1 -5.10 9.01 6.62
CA MET A 1 -5.49 7.62 6.29
C MET A 1 -4.50 7.04 5.30
N VAL A 2 -4.05 5.83 5.53
CA VAL A 2 -3.05 5.14 4.71
C VAL A 2 -3.67 3.87 4.11
N PHE A 3 -3.41 3.63 2.84
CA PHE A 3 -3.74 2.37 2.17
C PHE A 3 -2.46 1.73 1.63
N VAL A 4 -2.30 0.44 1.87
CA VAL A 4 -1.21 -0.36 1.32
C VAL A 4 -1.82 -1.44 0.44
N PHE A 5 -1.55 -1.37 -0.84
CA PHE A 5 -2.05 -2.30 -1.84
C PHE A 5 -1.14 -3.53 -1.91
N LEU A 6 -1.73 -4.70 -1.80
CA LEU A 6 -1.02 -5.98 -1.74
C LEU A 6 -1.63 -7.00 -2.70
N LEU A 7 -0.79 -7.92 -3.19
CA LEU A 7 -1.20 -9.17 -3.80
C LEU A 7 -0.63 -10.33 -2.98
N ARG A 8 -1.44 -11.34 -2.69
CA ARG A 8 -1.04 -12.50 -1.86
C ARG A 8 0.18 -13.23 -2.43
N ASP A 9 0.23 -13.35 -3.74
CA ASP A 9 1.28 -14.10 -4.45
C ASP A 9 2.45 -13.22 -4.93
N CYS A 10 2.47 -11.96 -4.52
CA CYS A 10 3.56 -11.05 -4.87
C CYS A 10 4.72 -11.19 -3.88
N PRO A 11 5.89 -11.71 -4.31
CA PRO A 11 7.04 -11.87 -3.41
C PRO A 11 7.51 -10.55 -2.82
N VAL A 12 7.44 -9.47 -3.58
CA VAL A 12 7.84 -8.13 -3.11
C VAL A 12 6.89 -7.64 -2.02
N SER A 13 5.57 -7.79 -2.19
CA SER A 13 4.58 -7.48 -1.16
C SER A 13 4.88 -8.25 0.13
N ASN A 14 5.17 -9.53 0.03
CA ASN A 14 5.37 -10.40 1.19
C ASN A 14 6.66 -10.06 1.95
N VAL A 15 7.71 -9.64 1.26
CA VAL A 15 8.95 -9.15 1.90
C VAL A 15 8.70 -7.92 2.77
N TYR A 16 7.76 -7.04 2.37
CA TYR A 16 7.43 -5.83 3.12
C TYR A 16 6.53 -6.06 4.34
N SER A 17 5.99 -7.26 4.54
CA SER A 17 5.03 -7.53 5.62
C SER A 17 5.52 -7.10 7.01
N PRO A 18 6.77 -7.35 7.43
CA PRO A 18 7.24 -6.87 8.73
C PRO A 18 7.26 -5.34 8.85
N GLU A 19 7.68 -4.65 7.78
CA GLU A 19 7.72 -3.17 7.78
C GLU A 19 6.31 -2.57 7.79
N ILE A 20 5.39 -3.13 7.02
CA ILE A 20 3.98 -2.73 7.01
C ILE A 20 3.39 -2.86 8.43
N THR A 21 3.67 -3.94 9.12
CA THR A 21 3.19 -4.15 10.50
C THR A 21 3.78 -3.14 11.46
N ARG A 22 5.07 -2.81 11.34
CA ARG A 22 5.69 -1.75 12.14
C ARG A 22 5.04 -0.40 11.91
N ILE A 23 4.85 -0.02 10.65
CA ILE A 23 4.18 1.24 10.27
C ILE A 23 2.75 1.27 10.79
N HIS A 24 1.99 0.17 10.66
CA HIS A 24 0.63 0.08 11.20
C HIS A 24 0.59 0.34 12.71
N ARG A 25 1.48 -0.27 13.47
CA ARG A 25 1.55 -0.07 14.93
C ARG A 25 1.85 1.38 15.30
N GLU A 26 2.78 2.01 14.58
CA GLU A 26 3.12 3.42 14.79
C GLU A 26 1.96 4.34 14.41
N CYS A 27 1.32 4.10 13.28
CA CYS A 27 0.11 4.82 12.85
C CYS A 27 -1.01 4.72 13.90
N SER A 28 -1.28 3.52 14.42
CA SER A 28 -2.31 3.28 15.43
C SER A 28 -2.07 4.09 16.70
N LYS A 29 -0.82 4.17 17.16
CA LYS A 29 -0.45 4.98 18.33
C LYS A 29 -0.66 6.48 18.12
N LYS A 30 -0.63 6.93 16.88
CA LYS A 30 -0.75 8.34 16.48
C LYS A 30 -2.15 8.68 15.94
N GLY A 31 -3.12 7.76 16.04
CA GLY A 31 -4.48 7.96 15.56
C GLY A 31 -4.62 7.97 14.04
N VAL A 32 -3.67 7.41 13.30
CA VAL A 32 -3.72 7.28 11.84
C VAL A 32 -4.22 5.90 11.46
N ALA A 33 -5.31 5.84 10.71
CA ALA A 33 -5.84 4.57 10.17
C ALA A 33 -4.99 4.08 9.00
N LEU A 34 -4.65 2.78 9.02
CA LEU A 34 -3.97 2.09 7.93
C LEU A 34 -4.74 0.82 7.56
N TYR A 35 -4.97 0.62 6.27
CA TYR A 35 -5.68 -0.53 5.72
C TYR A 35 -4.83 -1.25 4.67
N LEU A 36 -4.95 -2.57 4.64
CA LEU A 36 -4.40 -3.42 3.59
C LEU A 36 -5.47 -3.60 2.51
N VAL A 37 -5.13 -3.33 1.27
CA VAL A 37 -6.09 -3.39 0.15
C VAL A 37 -5.67 -4.50 -0.82
N HIS A 38 -6.58 -5.44 -1.06
CA HIS A 38 -6.42 -6.46 -2.09
C HIS A 38 -7.27 -6.09 -3.31
N PRO A 39 -6.63 -5.67 -4.42
CA PRO A 39 -7.35 -5.27 -5.64
C PRO A 39 -7.69 -6.46 -6.53
N ASP A 40 -7.06 -7.61 -6.34
CA ASP A 40 -7.27 -8.79 -7.17
C ASP A 40 -8.61 -9.48 -6.87
N ARG A 41 -9.27 -9.95 -7.91
CA ARG A 41 -10.60 -10.58 -7.80
C ARG A 41 -10.57 -11.98 -7.21
N ASP A 42 -9.41 -12.64 -7.28
CA ASP A 42 -9.22 -14.00 -6.79
C ASP A 42 -9.01 -14.08 -5.28
N THR A 43 -8.84 -12.93 -4.62
CA THR A 43 -8.74 -12.85 -3.17
C THR A 43 -10.12 -12.62 -2.56
N ASP A 44 -10.61 -13.60 -1.83
CA ASP A 44 -11.80 -13.48 -0.99
C ASP A 44 -11.43 -13.16 0.47
N THR A 45 -12.41 -12.97 1.32
CA THR A 45 -12.20 -12.67 2.74
C THR A 45 -11.38 -13.75 3.43
N LYS A 46 -11.66 -15.02 3.17
CA LYS A 46 -10.96 -16.15 3.79
C LYS A 46 -9.48 -16.18 3.41
N SER A 47 -9.17 -16.05 2.13
CA SER A 47 -7.80 -16.07 1.63
C SER A 47 -7.01 -14.82 2.03
N ALA A 48 -7.66 -13.66 2.10
CA ALA A 48 -7.03 -12.43 2.59
C ALA A 48 -6.65 -12.53 4.07
N LEU A 49 -7.54 -13.06 4.91
CA LEU A 49 -7.27 -13.27 6.32
C LEU A 49 -6.21 -14.36 6.56
N ALA A 50 -6.22 -15.43 5.78
CA ALA A 50 -5.19 -16.47 5.83
C ALA A 50 -3.81 -15.90 5.49
N HIS A 51 -3.71 -15.07 4.46
CA HIS A 51 -2.49 -14.37 4.09
C HIS A 51 -2.02 -13.41 5.20
N ALA A 52 -2.92 -12.62 5.76
CA ALA A 52 -2.60 -11.71 6.86
C ALA A 52 -2.05 -12.47 8.08
N ASN A 53 -2.64 -13.62 8.40
CA ASN A 53 -2.19 -14.48 9.50
C ASN A 53 -0.80 -15.08 9.22
N GLU A 54 -0.58 -15.61 8.01
CA GLU A 54 0.70 -16.20 7.60
C GLU A 54 1.85 -15.18 7.71
N TYR A 55 1.63 -13.98 7.21
CA TYR A 55 2.65 -12.91 7.20
C TYR A 55 2.59 -11.98 8.43
N LYS A 56 1.76 -12.32 9.42
CA LYS A 56 1.61 -11.55 10.67
C LYS A 56 1.25 -10.08 10.45
N LEU A 57 0.44 -9.83 9.45
CA LEU A 57 -0.11 -8.51 9.17
C LEU A 57 -1.24 -8.20 10.15
N THR A 58 -1.19 -7.04 10.77
CA THR A 58 -2.11 -6.65 11.85
C THR A 58 -3.15 -5.60 11.44
N ALA A 59 -2.95 -4.96 10.30
CA ALA A 59 -3.87 -3.94 9.80
C ALA A 59 -5.16 -4.57 9.23
N PRO A 60 -6.30 -3.87 9.31
CA PRO A 60 -7.55 -4.31 8.69
C PRO A 60 -7.41 -4.50 7.18
N VAL A 61 -8.13 -5.48 6.66
CA VAL A 61 -8.13 -5.85 5.24
C VAL A 61 -9.35 -5.30 4.53
N VAL A 62 -9.16 -4.76 3.34
CA VAL A 62 -10.19 -4.28 2.43
C VAL A 62 -10.06 -5.03 1.09
N LEU A 63 -11.16 -5.57 0.59
CA LEU A 63 -11.25 -6.15 -0.75
C LEU A 63 -11.76 -5.09 -1.73
N ASP A 64 -10.99 -4.77 -2.75
CA ASP A 64 -11.32 -3.73 -3.73
C ASP A 64 -11.48 -4.31 -5.15
N HIS A 65 -12.32 -5.35 -5.29
CA HIS A 65 -12.54 -6.07 -6.53
C HIS A 65 -13.03 -5.19 -7.70
N GLY A 66 -13.64 -4.07 -7.39
CA GLY A 66 -14.10 -3.08 -8.37
C GLY A 66 -13.10 -1.98 -8.66
N HIS A 67 -11.91 -2.04 -8.07
CA HIS A 67 -10.81 -1.08 -8.22
C HIS A 67 -11.19 0.40 -7.94
N LYS A 68 -12.24 0.64 -7.13
CA LYS A 68 -12.66 2.01 -6.81
C LYS A 68 -11.61 2.74 -5.99
N LEU A 69 -11.12 2.08 -4.94
CA LEU A 69 -10.09 2.63 -4.07
C LEU A 69 -8.73 2.64 -4.78
N THR A 70 -8.42 1.57 -5.50
CA THR A 70 -7.18 1.43 -6.28
C THR A 70 -7.04 2.56 -7.29
N ARG A 71 -8.12 2.89 -8.02
CA ARG A 71 -8.13 4.00 -8.98
C ARG A 71 -8.04 5.36 -8.30
N ARG A 72 -8.77 5.55 -7.19
CA ARG A 72 -8.71 6.80 -6.42
C ARG A 72 -7.31 7.06 -5.85
N ALA A 73 -6.62 6.02 -5.45
CA ALA A 73 -5.24 6.08 -4.96
C ALA A 73 -4.21 6.13 -6.09
N GLU A 74 -4.62 5.96 -7.33
CA GLU A 74 -3.76 5.88 -8.52
C GLU A 74 -2.72 4.74 -8.42
N ALA A 75 -3.03 3.68 -7.66
CA ALA A 75 -2.13 2.54 -7.47
C ALA A 75 -2.00 1.71 -8.75
N GLN A 76 -0.79 1.26 -9.05
CA GLN A 76 -0.45 0.54 -10.28
C GLN A 76 0.24 -0.80 -10.00
N VAL A 77 0.98 -0.89 -8.91
CA VAL A 77 1.77 -2.06 -8.54
C VAL A 77 1.53 -2.43 -7.07
N THR A 78 2.06 -3.56 -6.66
CA THR A 78 2.04 -4.01 -5.26
C THR A 78 3.42 -4.48 -4.81
N PRO A 79 3.91 -4.11 -3.61
CA PRO A 79 3.24 -3.20 -2.68
C PRO A 79 3.33 -1.73 -3.14
N GLU A 80 2.27 -1.00 -3.00
CA GLU A 80 2.25 0.44 -3.20
C GLU A 80 1.45 1.09 -2.08
N ALA A 81 1.90 2.22 -1.58
CA ALA A 81 1.23 2.95 -0.51
C ALA A 81 0.56 4.22 -1.05
N ALA A 82 -0.57 4.57 -0.47
CA ALA A 82 -1.24 5.85 -0.70
C ALA A 82 -1.61 6.49 0.62
N VAL A 83 -1.41 7.80 0.74
CA VAL A 83 -1.76 8.58 1.92
C VAL A 83 -2.76 9.67 1.53
N PHE A 84 -3.86 9.70 2.25
CA PHE A 84 -4.88 10.74 2.13
C PHE A 84 -4.89 11.61 3.38
N ASP A 85 -5.03 12.91 3.20
CA ASP A 85 -5.17 13.85 4.32
C ASP A 85 -6.59 13.81 4.93
N ALA A 86 -6.83 14.67 5.93
CA ALA A 86 -8.12 14.75 6.62
C ALA A 86 -9.26 15.21 5.70
N GLU A 87 -8.97 15.92 4.62
CA GLU A 87 -9.93 16.38 3.61
C GLU A 87 -10.15 15.34 2.49
N GLY A 88 -9.48 14.19 2.56
CA GLY A 88 -9.59 13.12 1.57
C GLY A 88 -8.80 13.37 0.29
N ARG A 89 -7.81 14.26 0.32
CA ARG A 89 -6.92 14.52 -0.81
C ARG A 89 -5.75 13.52 -0.80
N LEU A 90 -5.42 12.98 -1.97
CA LEU A 90 -4.24 12.13 -2.14
C LEU A 90 -2.98 12.99 -2.06
N ILE A 91 -2.20 12.82 -1.00
CA ILE A 91 -0.94 13.56 -0.77
C ILE A 91 0.32 12.75 -1.05
N TYR A 92 0.21 11.45 -1.11
CA TYR A 92 1.31 10.56 -1.47
C TYR A 92 0.82 9.30 -2.16
N ARG A 93 1.53 8.89 -3.19
CA ARG A 93 1.39 7.57 -3.80
C ARG A 93 2.78 7.07 -4.21
N GLY A 94 3.10 5.83 -3.85
CA GLY A 94 4.37 5.25 -4.26
C GLY A 94 4.88 4.15 -3.34
N ARG A 95 6.18 4.00 -3.31
CA ARG A 95 6.87 2.96 -2.56
C ARG A 95 6.79 3.19 -1.04
N ILE A 96 6.91 2.10 -0.30
CA ILE A 96 7.03 2.15 1.17
C ILE A 96 8.40 2.72 1.54
N ASP A 97 9.45 2.17 0.93
CA ASP A 97 10.84 2.60 1.02
C ASP A 97 11.61 2.21 -0.24
N ASP A 98 12.92 2.41 -0.27
CA ASP A 98 13.77 2.07 -1.41
C ASP A 98 14.52 0.73 -1.26
N LEU A 99 13.97 -0.22 -0.48
CA LEU A 99 14.57 -1.55 -0.33
C LEU A 99 14.82 -2.23 -1.68
N TYR A 100 13.91 -2.05 -2.63
CA TYR A 100 14.08 -2.50 -4.01
C TYR A 100 14.49 -1.32 -4.90
N ALA A 101 15.70 -1.39 -5.45
CA ALA A 101 16.16 -0.40 -6.43
C ALA A 101 15.45 -0.58 -7.78
N ASP A 102 15.17 -1.84 -8.14
CA ASP A 102 14.44 -2.25 -9.32
C ASP A 102 13.92 -3.68 -9.11
N PHE A 103 13.12 -4.21 -10.03
CA PHE A 103 12.66 -5.60 -9.98
C PHE A 103 13.87 -6.56 -9.98
N GLY A 104 13.93 -7.42 -8.98
CA GLY A 104 15.06 -8.33 -8.77
C GLY A 104 16.34 -7.69 -8.18
N LYS A 105 16.32 -6.40 -7.90
CA LYS A 105 17.47 -5.66 -7.32
C LYS A 105 17.16 -5.18 -5.91
N LYS A 106 17.27 -6.09 -4.95
CA LYS A 106 17.04 -5.81 -3.53
C LYS A 106 18.31 -5.30 -2.86
N ARG A 107 18.20 -4.20 -2.12
CA ARG A 107 19.27 -3.68 -1.25
C ARG A 107 19.38 -4.53 0.02
N ALA A 108 20.53 -4.47 0.70
CA ALA A 108 20.69 -5.08 2.02
C ALA A 108 19.74 -4.43 3.05
N ARG A 109 19.53 -3.12 2.94
CA ARG A 109 18.60 -2.33 3.75
C ARG A 109 18.14 -1.09 2.99
N PRO A 110 16.97 -0.53 3.33
CA PRO A 110 16.54 0.72 2.72
C PRO A 110 17.42 1.88 3.16
N THR A 111 17.59 2.86 2.27
CA THR A 111 18.29 4.13 2.52
C THR A 111 17.33 5.32 2.57
N ARG A 112 16.12 5.16 2.03
CA ARG A 112 15.04 6.16 2.05
C ARG A 112 13.76 5.52 2.56
N HIS A 113 13.00 6.25 3.35
CA HIS A 113 11.77 5.80 4.00
C HIS A 113 10.60 6.71 3.60
N ASP A 114 10.26 6.71 2.30
CA ASP A 114 9.37 7.71 1.71
C ASP A 114 7.98 7.75 2.36
N LEU A 115 7.38 6.60 2.68
CA LEU A 115 6.09 6.55 3.37
C LEU A 115 6.20 7.10 4.80
N ARG A 116 7.20 6.69 5.56
CA ARG A 116 7.41 7.18 6.93
C ARG A 116 7.67 8.69 6.96
N ASP A 117 8.51 9.19 6.06
CA ASP A 117 8.82 10.62 5.95
C ASP A 117 7.55 11.43 5.64
N THR A 118 6.68 10.91 4.77
CA THR A 118 5.40 11.54 4.46
C THR A 118 4.48 11.59 5.68
N LEU A 119 4.38 10.47 6.41
CA LEU A 119 3.55 10.40 7.62
C LEU A 119 4.07 11.32 8.73
N ASP A 120 5.37 11.38 8.93
CA ASP A 120 5.98 12.27 9.90
C ASP A 120 5.73 13.74 9.57
N ALA A 121 5.84 14.12 8.30
CA ALA A 121 5.53 15.47 7.84
C ALA A 121 4.04 15.82 8.03
N LEU A 122 3.15 14.90 7.69
CA LEU A 122 1.70 15.08 7.88
C LEU A 122 1.34 15.25 9.36
N LEU A 123 1.90 14.43 10.23
CA LEU A 123 1.66 14.48 11.68
C LEU A 123 2.30 15.70 12.35
N ALA A 124 3.35 16.26 11.76
CA ALA A 124 3.94 17.53 12.18
C ALA A 124 3.12 18.76 11.74
N GLY A 125 1.98 18.56 11.09
CA GLY A 125 1.11 19.62 10.61
C GLY A 125 1.64 20.35 9.37
N LYS A 126 2.62 19.80 8.68
CA LYS A 126 3.13 20.39 7.43
C LYS A 126 2.08 20.30 6.33
N ARG A 127 1.93 21.38 5.57
CA ARG A 127 1.11 21.38 4.36
C ARG A 127 1.85 20.62 3.26
N LEU A 128 1.27 19.51 2.81
CA LEU A 128 1.87 18.66 1.80
C LEU A 128 1.20 18.85 0.45
N THR A 129 2.00 18.93 -0.59
CA THR A 129 1.55 18.77 -1.98
C THR A 129 1.68 17.31 -2.38
N LYS A 130 0.88 16.85 -3.35
CA LYS A 130 0.93 15.48 -3.85
C LYS A 130 2.35 15.12 -4.29
N ARG A 131 2.89 14.05 -3.74
CA ARG A 131 4.18 13.47 -4.10
C ARG A 131 3.99 12.04 -4.60
N THR A 132 4.73 11.69 -5.62
CA THR A 132 4.75 10.34 -6.19
C THR A 132 6.18 9.82 -6.23
N THR A 133 6.36 8.56 -5.84
CA THR A 133 7.61 7.82 -6.00
C THR A 133 7.35 6.54 -6.78
N LYS A 134 8.37 6.02 -7.46
CA LYS A 134 8.25 4.78 -8.22
C LYS A 134 8.28 3.57 -7.26
N ALA A 135 7.17 2.88 -7.14
CA ALA A 135 7.11 1.59 -6.46
C ALA A 135 7.59 0.46 -7.38
N VAL A 136 8.22 -0.54 -6.78
CA VAL A 136 8.70 -1.76 -7.45
C VAL A 136 7.89 -2.94 -6.95
N GLY A 137 7.32 -3.73 -7.85
CA GLY A 137 6.53 -4.90 -7.48
C GLY A 137 5.73 -5.48 -8.64
N CYS A 138 4.66 -6.20 -8.29
CA CYS A 138 3.79 -6.88 -9.25
C CYS A 138 2.68 -5.95 -9.70
N TYR A 139 2.40 -5.89 -11.01
CA TYR A 139 1.35 -5.03 -11.57
C TYR A 139 -0.05 -5.48 -11.12
N ILE A 140 -0.91 -4.50 -10.86
CA ILE A 140 -2.33 -4.72 -10.63
C ILE A 140 -3.01 -4.94 -11.98
N ASP A 141 -3.82 -5.99 -12.09
CA ASP A 141 -4.55 -6.32 -13.32
C ASP A 141 -5.90 -5.59 -13.39
N PHE A 142 -5.99 -4.63 -14.30
CA PHE A 142 -7.22 -3.88 -14.60
C PHE A 142 -7.99 -4.40 -15.81
N SER A 143 -7.59 -5.50 -16.43
CA SER A 143 -8.16 -5.99 -17.71
C SER A 143 -9.66 -6.26 -17.65
N ASN A 144 -10.16 -6.69 -16.50
CA ASN A 144 -11.57 -7.01 -16.30
C ASN A 144 -12.49 -5.79 -16.08
N ASP A 145 -11.93 -4.58 -15.93
CA ASP A 145 -12.72 -3.37 -15.71
C ASP A 145 -13.42 -2.90 -16.99
N LYS A 146 -12.86 -3.27 -18.16
CA LYS A 146 -13.37 -2.87 -19.47
C LYS A 146 -14.65 -3.62 -19.87
N LYS A 147 -14.94 -4.78 -19.26
CA LYS A 147 -16.11 -5.61 -19.61
C LYS A 147 -17.44 -5.13 -19.01
N LYS A 148 -17.44 -4.13 -18.14
CA LYS A 148 -18.68 -3.58 -17.53
C LYS A 148 -19.25 -2.36 -18.24
N ASN A 149 -18.57 -1.83 -19.27
CA ASN A 149 -18.99 -0.66 -20.03
C ASN A 149 -19.42 -1.00 -21.48
N GLU A 150 -19.63 -2.27 -21.80
CA GLU A 150 -20.19 -2.72 -23.08
C GLU A 150 -21.62 -3.24 -22.93
#